data_da70f30cc035589b03ef85376374876d
#
_entry.id   da70f30cc035589b03ef85376374876d
#
_cell.length_a   1.000
_cell.length_b   1.000
_cell.length_c   1.000
_cell.angle_alpha   90.00
_cell.angle_beta   90.00
_cell.angle_gamma   90.00
#
_symmetry.space_group_name_H-M   'P 1'
#
loop_
_entity.id
_entity.type
_entity.pdbx_description
1 polymer ?
#
loop_
_entity_poly.entity_id
_entity_poly.type
_entity_poly.pdbx_seq_one_letter_code
_entity_poly.pdbx_strand_id
1 'polypeptide(L)'
;MDTLEKAVDRVLAGDRAAFQQIVDTTSQKLVRLGARIMGNRADAEDVVQEAYVKAYRALTAGDFDRRSSTSTWLYRIVVNGAIDAKRSRSRRHETTDEVQIEPGWDGAAFAEARVALSELDEWLAALPPDQRAALVLQSMEGLNNTEIAQVMGVSEGAVEQRLVRARAALRSRREQP
;
A
#
# COMPACT_ATOMS: atom_id res chain seq x y z
N MET A 1 7.49 -21.68 10.49
CA MET A 1 8.33 -20.63 9.87
C MET A 1 7.74 -20.32 8.51
N ASP A 2 7.32 -19.10 8.28
CA ASP A 2 6.61 -18.67 7.07
C ASP A 2 7.50 -18.87 5.83
N THR A 3 6.91 -19.22 4.69
CA THR A 3 7.62 -19.40 3.41
C THR A 3 8.41 -18.14 3.00
N LEU A 4 7.86 -16.95 3.33
CA LEU A 4 8.50 -15.67 3.06
C LEU A 4 9.79 -15.48 3.87
N GLU A 5 9.77 -15.78 5.17
CA GLU A 5 10.95 -15.64 6.03
C GLU A 5 12.06 -16.60 5.61
N LYS A 6 11.71 -17.83 5.20
CA LYS A 6 12.69 -18.79 4.65
C LYS A 6 13.35 -18.30 3.37
N ALA A 7 12.56 -17.66 2.48
CA ALA A 7 13.13 -17.09 1.25
C ALA A 7 14.10 -15.95 1.55
N VAL A 8 13.76 -15.08 2.51
CA VAL A 8 14.66 -14.01 2.98
C VAL A 8 15.95 -14.59 3.58
N ASP A 9 15.86 -15.62 4.43
CA ASP A 9 17.04 -16.28 5.00
C ASP A 9 17.99 -16.81 3.93
N ARG A 10 17.44 -17.42 2.87
CA ARG A 10 18.23 -17.90 1.74
C ARG A 10 18.93 -16.77 0.98
N VAL A 11 18.23 -15.65 0.74
CA VAL A 11 18.85 -14.49 0.09
C VAL A 11 19.99 -13.93 0.93
N LEU A 12 19.79 -13.80 2.24
CA LEU A 12 20.84 -13.33 3.18
C LEU A 12 22.02 -14.30 3.27
N ALA A 13 21.78 -15.60 3.06
CA ALA A 13 22.84 -16.62 2.96
C ALA A 13 23.55 -16.64 1.60
N GLY A 14 23.20 -15.74 0.65
CA GLY A 14 23.84 -15.62 -0.66
C GLY A 14 23.08 -16.27 -1.82
N ASP A 15 21.98 -16.98 -1.56
CA ASP A 15 21.12 -17.53 -2.61
C ASP A 15 20.22 -16.45 -3.22
N ARG A 16 20.78 -15.73 -4.18
CA ARG A 16 20.09 -14.63 -4.87
C ARG A 16 18.84 -15.09 -5.63
N ALA A 17 18.78 -16.33 -6.09
CA ALA A 17 17.64 -16.87 -6.81
C ALA A 17 16.41 -17.01 -5.90
N ALA A 18 16.59 -17.16 -4.59
CA ALA A 18 15.50 -17.20 -3.63
C ALA A 18 14.68 -15.90 -3.57
N PHE A 19 15.21 -14.78 -4.08
CA PHE A 19 14.44 -13.52 -4.14
C PHE A 19 13.18 -13.63 -5.01
N GLN A 20 13.22 -14.48 -6.05
CA GLN A 20 12.02 -14.73 -6.87
C GLN A 20 10.85 -15.26 -6.02
N GLN A 21 11.10 -16.09 -5.01
CA GLN A 21 10.06 -16.59 -4.11
C GLN A 21 9.44 -15.47 -3.26
N ILE A 22 10.22 -14.45 -2.88
CA ILE A 22 9.70 -13.26 -2.21
C ILE A 22 8.74 -12.52 -3.12
N VAL A 23 9.13 -12.30 -4.38
CA VAL A 23 8.28 -11.63 -5.39
C VAL A 23 6.99 -12.42 -5.62
N ASP A 24 7.09 -13.72 -5.89
CA ASP A 24 5.94 -14.58 -6.18
C ASP A 24 4.92 -14.63 -5.02
N THR A 25 5.44 -14.64 -3.78
CA THR A 25 4.61 -14.71 -2.58
C THR A 25 3.91 -13.39 -2.24
N THR A 26 4.51 -12.25 -2.61
CA THR A 26 4.07 -10.93 -2.11
C THR A 26 3.51 -10.00 -3.17
N SER A 27 3.80 -10.23 -4.47
CA SER A 27 3.50 -9.28 -5.55
C SER A 27 2.01 -8.91 -5.63
N GLN A 28 1.11 -9.87 -5.64
CA GLN A 28 -0.32 -9.61 -5.74
C GLN A 28 -0.84 -8.76 -4.56
N LYS A 29 -0.33 -9.02 -3.35
CA LYS A 29 -0.72 -8.29 -2.15
C LYS A 29 -0.18 -6.87 -2.16
N LEU A 30 1.10 -6.70 -2.51
CA LEU A 30 1.74 -5.39 -2.56
C LEU A 30 1.18 -4.50 -3.67
N VAL A 31 0.88 -5.05 -4.85
CA VAL A 31 0.22 -4.30 -5.93
C VAL A 31 -1.18 -3.86 -5.52
N ARG A 32 -1.98 -4.73 -4.89
CA ARG A 32 -3.29 -4.34 -4.37
C ARG A 32 -3.21 -3.24 -3.33
N LEU A 33 -2.27 -3.34 -2.39
CA LEU A 33 -2.01 -2.29 -1.39
C LEU A 33 -1.64 -0.97 -2.05
N GLY A 34 -0.66 -1.00 -2.97
CA GLY A 34 -0.22 0.17 -3.72
C GLY A 34 -1.35 0.81 -4.52
N ALA A 35 -2.14 0.01 -5.25
CA ALA A 35 -3.26 0.48 -6.06
C ALA A 35 -4.32 1.20 -5.23
N ARG A 36 -4.61 0.70 -4.03
CA ARG A 36 -5.55 1.35 -3.11
C ARG A 36 -5.03 2.67 -2.56
N ILE A 37 -3.72 2.80 -2.34
CA ILE A 37 -3.11 4.06 -1.89
C ILE A 37 -3.02 5.05 -3.05
N MET A 38 -2.61 4.60 -4.22
CA MET A 38 -2.39 5.46 -5.40
C MET A 38 -3.66 5.76 -6.17
N GLY A 39 -4.63 4.85 -6.16
CA GLY A 39 -5.85 4.93 -6.95
C GLY A 39 -5.66 4.50 -8.40
N ASN A 40 -4.52 3.94 -8.76
CA ASN A 40 -4.19 3.48 -10.11
C ASN A 40 -3.31 2.23 -10.01
N ARG A 41 -3.67 1.18 -10.75
CA ARG A 41 -2.95 -0.11 -10.72
C ARG A 41 -1.60 -0.03 -11.42
N ALA A 42 -1.54 0.60 -12.59
CA ALA A 42 -0.28 0.70 -13.35
C ALA A 42 0.80 1.42 -12.53
N ASP A 43 0.43 2.53 -11.90
CA ASP A 43 1.33 3.27 -11.01
C ASP A 43 1.77 2.44 -9.80
N ALA A 44 0.87 1.63 -9.27
CA ALA A 44 1.20 0.74 -8.16
C ALA A 44 2.18 -0.35 -8.57
N GLU A 45 2.03 -0.91 -9.77
CA GLU A 45 2.96 -1.90 -10.33
C GLU A 45 4.37 -1.31 -10.45
N ASP A 46 4.51 -0.06 -10.93
CA ASP A 46 5.79 0.64 -11.03
C ASP A 46 6.42 0.84 -9.64
N VAL A 47 5.64 1.32 -8.67
CA VAL A 47 6.11 1.52 -7.29
C VAL A 47 6.53 0.21 -6.65
N VAL A 48 5.79 -0.88 -6.89
CA VAL A 48 6.14 -2.20 -6.35
C VAL A 48 7.39 -2.76 -7.00
N GLN A 49 7.60 -2.56 -8.31
CA GLN A 49 8.85 -2.93 -8.98
C GLN A 49 10.04 -2.20 -8.38
N GLU A 50 9.93 -0.87 -8.20
CA GLU A 50 10.98 -0.09 -7.53
C GLU A 50 11.23 -0.56 -6.08
N ALA A 51 10.15 -0.92 -5.36
CA ALA A 51 10.25 -1.44 -4.01
C ALA A 51 11.02 -2.75 -3.97
N TYR A 52 10.80 -3.66 -4.94
CA TYR A 52 11.58 -4.89 -5.04
C TYR A 52 13.05 -4.66 -5.34
N VAL A 53 13.37 -3.68 -6.20
CA VAL A 53 14.77 -3.31 -6.45
C VAL A 53 15.44 -2.81 -5.16
N LYS A 54 14.76 -1.96 -4.38
CA LYS A 54 15.25 -1.48 -3.07
C LYS A 54 15.40 -2.64 -2.08
N ALA A 55 14.40 -3.51 -2.00
CA ALA A 55 14.42 -4.69 -1.13
C ALA A 55 15.56 -5.65 -1.48
N TYR A 56 15.74 -5.96 -2.75
CA TYR A 56 16.83 -6.81 -3.22
C TYR A 56 18.20 -6.24 -2.84
N ARG A 57 18.41 -4.94 -3.08
CA ARG A 57 19.66 -4.26 -2.72
C ARG A 57 19.92 -4.31 -1.22
N ALA A 58 18.92 -4.00 -0.39
CA ALA A 58 19.06 -4.04 1.05
C ALA A 58 19.39 -5.46 1.58
N LEU A 59 18.71 -6.48 1.06
CA LEU A 59 18.99 -7.88 1.45
C LEU A 59 20.39 -8.32 1.02
N THR A 60 20.82 -7.98 -0.19
CA THR A 60 22.16 -8.42 -0.70
C THR A 60 23.30 -7.60 -0.11
N ALA A 61 23.06 -6.37 0.37
CA ALA A 61 24.03 -5.56 1.09
C ALA A 61 24.10 -5.89 2.60
N GLY A 62 23.14 -6.66 3.13
CA GLY A 62 23.06 -6.96 4.56
C GLY A 62 22.43 -5.84 5.41
N ASP A 63 21.75 -4.89 4.77
CA ASP A 63 21.13 -3.73 5.45
C ASP A 63 19.76 -4.06 6.09
N PHE A 64 19.26 -5.28 5.94
CA PHE A 64 18.02 -5.73 6.55
C PHE A 64 18.25 -6.17 7.99
N ASP A 65 17.93 -5.32 8.96
CA ASP A 65 18.22 -5.48 10.38
C ASP A 65 17.21 -6.34 11.18
N ARG A 66 16.16 -6.88 10.50
CA ARG A 66 15.12 -7.72 11.12
C ARG A 66 14.38 -7.10 12.32
N ARG A 67 14.34 -5.78 12.45
CA ARG A 67 13.60 -5.09 13.53
C ARG A 67 12.08 -5.21 13.40
N SER A 68 11.60 -5.65 12.24
CA SER A 68 10.19 -5.93 11.96
C SER A 68 10.08 -7.21 11.14
N SER A 69 8.87 -7.76 11.01
CA SER A 69 8.62 -8.85 10.07
C SER A 69 8.97 -8.43 8.64
N THR A 70 9.32 -9.40 7.79
CA THR A 70 9.57 -9.13 6.37
C THR A 70 8.38 -8.46 5.69
N SER A 71 7.16 -8.86 6.02
CA SER A 71 5.93 -8.24 5.49
C SER A 71 5.83 -6.76 5.87
N THR A 72 6.04 -6.41 7.14
CA THR A 72 6.02 -5.02 7.63
C THR A 72 7.10 -4.18 6.94
N TRP A 73 8.28 -4.75 6.74
CA TRP A 73 9.37 -4.08 6.06
C TRP A 73 9.06 -3.82 4.58
N LEU A 74 8.51 -4.81 3.85
CA LEU A 74 8.07 -4.64 2.47
C LEU A 74 6.93 -3.60 2.37
N TYR A 75 5.97 -3.64 3.29
CA TYR A 75 4.92 -2.61 3.36
C TYR A 75 5.50 -1.23 3.52
N ARG A 76 6.50 -1.04 4.39
CA ARG A 76 7.18 0.25 4.57
C ARG A 76 7.74 0.78 3.25
N ILE A 77 8.42 -0.07 2.47
CA ILE A 77 9.04 0.36 1.20
C ILE A 77 7.96 0.77 0.20
N VAL A 78 6.91 -0.05 0.04
CA VAL A 78 5.83 0.20 -0.92
C VAL A 78 4.98 1.39 -0.52
N VAL A 79 4.56 1.48 0.74
CA VAL A 79 3.69 2.57 1.25
C VAL A 79 4.38 3.92 1.13
N ASN A 80 5.66 4.01 1.55
CA ASN A 80 6.42 5.24 1.42
C ASN A 80 6.64 5.61 -0.06
N GLY A 81 6.97 4.64 -0.91
CA GLY A 81 7.07 4.87 -2.36
C GLY A 81 5.77 5.39 -2.97
N ALA A 82 4.64 4.80 -2.60
CA ALA A 82 3.31 5.22 -3.08
C ALA A 82 2.93 6.64 -2.61
N ILE A 83 3.18 6.95 -1.34
CA ILE A 83 2.94 8.31 -0.79
C ILE A 83 3.80 9.34 -1.52
N ASP A 84 5.08 9.07 -1.71
CA ASP A 84 6.02 9.99 -2.36
C ASP A 84 5.69 10.20 -3.84
N ALA A 85 5.37 9.12 -4.57
CA ALA A 85 4.95 9.19 -5.96
C ALA A 85 3.67 10.04 -6.11
N LYS A 86 2.66 9.81 -5.25
CA LYS A 86 1.41 10.57 -5.28
C LYS A 86 1.61 12.04 -4.93
N ARG A 87 2.46 12.35 -3.94
CA ARG A 87 2.83 13.74 -3.61
C ARG A 87 3.58 14.43 -4.75
N SER A 88 4.47 13.71 -5.44
CA SER A 88 5.22 14.25 -6.58
C SER A 88 4.30 14.60 -7.74
N ARG A 89 3.32 13.74 -8.07
CA ARG A 89 2.31 14.01 -9.11
C ARG A 89 1.43 15.21 -8.77
N SER A 90 0.92 15.27 -7.54
CA SER A 90 0.10 16.41 -7.10
C SER A 90 0.85 17.74 -7.25
N ARG A 91 2.17 17.78 -7.00
CA ARG A 91 2.98 18.99 -7.20
C ARG A 91 3.18 19.36 -8.67
N ARG A 92 3.14 18.38 -9.59
CA ARG A 92 3.29 18.60 -11.03
C ARG A 92 1.97 18.93 -11.73
N HIS A 93 0.85 19.03 -11.02
CA HIS A 93 -0.50 19.24 -11.58
C HIS A 93 -0.87 18.21 -12.65
N GLU A 94 -0.29 17.01 -12.60
CA GLU A 94 -0.71 15.92 -13.49
C GLU A 94 -2.04 15.40 -13.01
N THR A 95 -3.11 15.73 -13.73
CA THR A 95 -4.44 15.14 -13.57
C THR A 95 -4.29 13.65 -13.86
N THR A 96 -4.53 12.83 -12.86
CA THR A 96 -4.56 11.38 -13.04
C THR A 96 -5.87 11.04 -13.73
N ASP A 97 -5.80 10.46 -14.93
CA ASP A 97 -6.94 9.85 -15.58
C ASP A 97 -7.61 8.83 -14.65
N GLU A 98 -8.93 8.74 -14.78
CA GLU A 98 -9.85 7.96 -13.97
C GLU A 98 -9.33 6.62 -13.48
N VAL A 99 -9.51 6.41 -12.18
CA VAL A 99 -9.25 5.16 -11.48
C VAL A 99 -10.14 4.06 -12.03
N GLN A 100 -9.63 3.26 -12.94
CA GLN A 100 -10.23 1.95 -13.22
C GLN A 100 -9.56 0.91 -12.32
N ILE A 101 -10.11 0.74 -11.11
CA ILE A 101 -9.87 -0.49 -10.35
C ILE A 101 -10.83 -1.51 -10.97
N GLU A 102 -10.31 -2.40 -11.81
CA GLU A 102 -11.09 -3.56 -12.26
C GLU A 102 -11.42 -4.42 -11.04
N PRO A 103 -12.71 -4.56 -10.67
CA PRO A 103 -13.10 -5.55 -9.68
C PRO A 103 -12.99 -6.91 -10.36
N GLY A 104 -12.11 -7.76 -9.88
CA GLY A 104 -11.99 -9.14 -10.35
C GLY A 104 -13.16 -10.04 -9.91
N TRP A 105 -14.40 -9.59 -10.10
CA TRP A 105 -15.64 -10.30 -9.74
C TRP A 105 -16.68 -10.13 -10.84
N ASP A 106 -17.02 -11.24 -11.48
CA ASP A 106 -18.10 -11.34 -12.47
C ASP A 106 -19.47 -11.48 -11.78
N GLY A 107 -20.45 -10.67 -12.24
CA GLY A 107 -21.84 -10.92 -11.97
C GLY A 107 -22.75 -9.68 -11.98
N ALA A 108 -23.83 -9.74 -12.78
CA ALA A 108 -24.86 -8.69 -12.93
C ALA A 108 -25.60 -8.34 -11.61
N ALA A 109 -25.54 -9.22 -10.60
CA ALA A 109 -26.15 -8.99 -9.28
C ALA A 109 -25.44 -7.91 -8.43
N PHE A 110 -24.34 -7.34 -8.93
CA PHE A 110 -23.48 -6.40 -8.18
C PHE A 110 -23.46 -4.97 -8.75
N ALA A 111 -24.40 -4.61 -9.62
CA ALA A 111 -24.41 -3.27 -10.22
C ALA A 111 -24.50 -2.16 -9.16
N GLU A 112 -25.38 -2.31 -8.17
CA GLU A 112 -25.50 -1.35 -7.07
C GLU A 112 -24.25 -1.35 -6.16
N ALA A 113 -23.69 -2.53 -5.88
CA ALA A 113 -22.45 -2.65 -5.13
C ALA A 113 -21.26 -2.05 -5.90
N ARG A 114 -21.25 -2.12 -7.24
CA ARG A 114 -20.23 -1.46 -8.08
C ARG A 114 -20.30 0.06 -8.00
N VAL A 115 -21.51 0.63 -8.02
CA VAL A 115 -21.70 2.08 -7.87
C VAL A 115 -21.19 2.53 -6.49
N ALA A 116 -21.59 1.86 -5.42
CA ALA A 116 -21.13 2.18 -4.07
C ALA A 116 -19.62 2.01 -3.89
N LEU A 117 -19.00 1.02 -4.55
CA LEU A 117 -17.55 0.83 -4.54
C LEU A 117 -16.84 1.93 -5.35
N SER A 118 -17.40 2.35 -6.48
CA SER A 118 -16.86 3.47 -7.28
C SER A 118 -16.89 4.78 -6.50
N GLU A 119 -18.00 5.09 -5.82
CA GLU A 119 -18.10 6.26 -4.95
C GLU A 119 -17.07 6.22 -3.80
N LEU A 120 -16.91 5.06 -3.18
CA LEU A 120 -15.90 4.89 -2.13
C LEU A 120 -14.48 5.12 -2.65
N ASP A 121 -14.17 4.63 -3.84
CA ASP A 121 -12.86 4.83 -4.48
C ASP A 121 -12.61 6.31 -4.79
N GLU A 122 -13.61 7.05 -5.26
CA GLU A 122 -13.55 8.50 -5.45
C GLU A 122 -13.32 9.25 -4.13
N TRP A 123 -14.04 8.86 -3.07
CA TRP A 123 -13.87 9.47 -1.75
C TRP A 123 -12.47 9.19 -1.18
N LEU A 124 -11.96 7.98 -1.36
CA LEU A 124 -10.60 7.63 -0.98
C LEU A 124 -9.57 8.39 -1.83
N ALA A 125 -9.84 8.59 -3.12
CA ALA A 125 -8.96 9.33 -4.02
C ALA A 125 -8.76 10.79 -3.61
N ALA A 126 -9.78 11.39 -3.00
CA ALA A 126 -9.74 12.76 -2.51
C ALA A 126 -9.01 12.94 -1.18
N LEU A 127 -8.69 11.86 -0.46
CA LEU A 127 -7.90 11.95 0.77
C LEU A 127 -6.44 12.30 0.47
N PRO A 128 -5.78 13.09 1.35
CA PRO A 128 -4.33 13.21 1.32
C PRO A 128 -3.66 11.83 1.35
N PRO A 129 -2.56 11.61 0.60
CA PRO A 129 -1.97 10.29 0.41
C PRO A 129 -1.62 9.55 1.72
N ASP A 130 -1.14 10.27 2.74
CA ASP A 130 -0.80 9.71 4.04
C ASP A 130 -2.02 9.34 4.89
N GLN A 131 -3.13 10.09 4.77
CA GLN A 131 -4.41 9.75 5.41
C GLN A 131 -5.03 8.51 4.77
N ARG A 132 -5.01 8.45 3.43
CA ARG A 132 -5.46 7.28 2.66
C ARG A 132 -4.63 6.05 3.01
N ALA A 133 -3.30 6.16 3.05
CA ALA A 133 -2.41 5.06 3.41
C ALA A 133 -2.71 4.51 4.81
N ALA A 134 -2.84 5.37 5.83
CA ALA A 134 -3.17 4.96 7.18
C ALA A 134 -4.51 4.22 7.25
N LEU A 135 -5.53 4.72 6.56
CA LEU A 135 -6.86 4.10 6.52
C LEU A 135 -6.84 2.73 5.81
N VAL A 136 -6.14 2.62 4.69
CA VAL A 136 -5.99 1.35 3.95
C VAL A 136 -5.25 0.31 4.80
N LEU A 137 -4.15 0.68 5.45
CA LEU A 137 -3.39 -0.22 6.32
C LEU A 137 -4.25 -0.73 7.49
N GLN A 138 -5.05 0.15 8.10
CA GLN A 138 -5.91 -0.26 9.19
C GLN A 138 -7.09 -1.13 8.74
N SER A 139 -7.84 -0.67 7.71
CA SER A 139 -9.12 -1.29 7.35
C SER A 139 -8.99 -2.54 6.50
N MET A 140 -7.91 -2.67 5.73
CA MET A 140 -7.73 -3.72 4.73
C MET A 140 -6.60 -4.69 5.06
N GLU A 141 -5.54 -4.19 5.70
CA GLU A 141 -4.44 -5.04 6.16
C GLU A 141 -4.59 -5.45 7.64
N GLY A 142 -5.54 -4.84 8.37
CA GLY A 142 -5.83 -5.15 9.76
C GLY A 142 -4.74 -4.72 10.75
N LEU A 143 -3.86 -3.79 10.34
CA LEU A 143 -2.77 -3.34 11.19
C LEU A 143 -3.28 -2.42 12.31
N ASN A 144 -2.70 -2.57 13.49
CA ASN A 144 -2.93 -1.66 14.61
C ASN A 144 -2.09 -0.37 14.45
N ASN A 145 -2.35 0.64 15.31
CA ASN A 145 -1.68 1.94 15.21
C ASN A 145 -0.15 1.86 15.35
N THR A 146 0.35 0.97 16.20
CA THR A 146 1.80 0.74 16.38
C THR A 146 2.44 0.19 15.09
N GLU A 147 1.80 -0.80 14.47
CA GLU A 147 2.27 -1.40 13.22
C GLU A 147 2.22 -0.39 12.06
N ILE A 148 1.12 0.39 11.96
CA ILE A 148 1.00 1.46 10.97
C ILE A 148 2.09 2.52 11.18
N ALA A 149 2.37 2.91 12.42
CA ALA A 149 3.44 3.84 12.76
C ALA A 149 4.81 3.33 12.29
N GLN A 150 5.09 2.05 12.49
CA GLN A 150 6.30 1.39 11.99
C GLN A 150 6.38 1.39 10.46
N VAL A 151 5.27 1.06 9.77
CA VAL A 151 5.19 1.05 8.30
C VAL A 151 5.39 2.45 7.73
N MET A 152 4.73 3.46 8.30
CA MET A 152 4.76 4.83 7.78
C MET A 152 5.97 5.64 8.28
N GLY A 153 6.72 5.15 9.27
CA GLY A 153 7.87 5.87 9.86
C GLY A 153 7.45 7.12 10.64
N VAL A 154 6.33 7.06 11.35
CA VAL A 154 5.76 8.19 12.13
C VAL A 154 5.41 7.74 13.55
N SER A 155 5.01 8.67 14.42
CA SER A 155 4.51 8.33 15.77
C SER A 155 3.08 7.77 15.71
N GLU A 156 2.69 6.97 16.72
CA GLU A 156 1.33 6.44 16.85
C GLU A 156 0.29 7.57 16.94
N GLY A 157 0.59 8.66 17.65
CA GLY A 157 -0.28 9.83 17.71
C GLY A 157 -0.48 10.49 16.34
N ALA A 158 0.55 10.48 15.49
CA ALA A 158 0.42 10.96 14.11
C ALA A 158 -0.46 10.03 13.24
N VAL A 159 -0.41 8.72 13.47
CA VAL A 159 -1.33 7.75 12.83
C VAL A 159 -2.76 8.01 13.26
N GLU A 160 -3.01 8.14 14.56
CA GLU A 160 -4.34 8.43 15.09
C GLU A 160 -4.94 9.70 14.49
N GLN A 161 -4.18 10.78 14.43
CA GLN A 161 -4.63 12.03 13.79
C GLN A 161 -4.97 11.85 12.30
N ARG A 162 -4.18 11.07 11.54
CA ARG A 162 -4.47 10.77 10.14
C ARG A 162 -5.77 9.99 9.99
N LEU A 163 -5.98 8.98 10.81
CA LEU A 163 -7.20 8.17 10.82
C LEU A 163 -8.44 8.99 11.19
N VAL A 164 -8.34 9.85 12.21
CA VAL A 164 -9.44 10.75 12.60
C VAL A 164 -9.82 11.67 11.46
N ARG A 165 -8.83 12.33 10.83
CA ARG A 165 -9.06 13.24 9.70
C ARG A 165 -9.63 12.49 8.47
N ALA A 166 -9.09 11.32 8.14
CA ALA A 166 -9.60 10.50 7.03
C ALA A 166 -11.08 10.13 7.24
N ARG A 167 -11.43 9.65 8.42
CA ARG A 167 -12.80 9.27 8.75
C ARG A 167 -13.76 10.46 8.78
N ALA A 168 -13.30 11.63 9.25
CA ALA A 168 -14.09 12.85 9.23
C ALA A 168 -14.38 13.29 7.79
N ALA A 169 -13.37 13.27 6.91
CA ALA A 169 -13.55 13.62 5.50
C ALA A 169 -14.54 12.68 4.78
N LEU A 170 -14.46 11.37 5.04
CA LEU A 170 -15.39 10.39 4.46
C LEU A 170 -16.83 10.58 4.97
N ARG A 171 -17.01 10.90 6.26
CA ARG A 171 -18.35 11.20 6.81
C ARG A 171 -18.96 12.43 6.18
N SER A 172 -18.18 13.50 6.08
CA SER A 172 -18.66 14.76 5.45
C SER A 172 -19.12 14.55 4.00
N ARG A 173 -18.43 13.68 3.25
CA ARG A 173 -18.87 13.37 1.87
C ARG A 173 -20.14 12.55 1.80
N ARG A 174 -20.33 11.60 2.71
CA ARG A 174 -21.56 10.80 2.78
C ARG A 174 -22.79 11.65 3.13
N GLU A 175 -22.60 12.77 3.83
CA GLU A 175 -23.68 13.68 4.25
C GLU A 175 -23.98 14.76 3.21
N GLN A 176 -23.19 14.87 2.15
CA GLN A 176 -23.46 15.76 1.02
C GLN A 176 -24.33 15.02 0.01
N PRO A 177 -25.55 15.54 -0.31
CA PRO A 177 -26.48 14.94 -1.26
C PRO A 177 -25.94 14.98 -2.70
#